data_3013f1b2f3ab4abf49fb79ecc7a412fc
#
_entry.id   3013f1b2f3ab4abf49fb79ecc7a412fc
#
_cell.length_a   1.000
_cell.length_b   1.000
_cell.length_c   1.000
_cell.angle_alpha   90.00
_cell.angle_beta   90.00
_cell.angle_gamma   90.00
#
_symmetry.space_group_name_H-M   'P 1'
#
loop_
_entity.id
_entity.type
_entity.pdbx_description
1 polymer ?
#
loop_
_entity_poly.entity_id
_entity_poly.type
_entity_poly.pdbx_seq_one_letter_code
_entity_poly.pdbx_strand_id
1 'polypeptide(L)'
;MIKVYVSRFNSETDSEPHLECYEIEKTPQMKVLDALQAINEKYDADISFRSSCRAGQCGSCGILFKGNGALACQKEIMDGAIIEPLNFPVIKDLIVDKSSIEAKVKDLELSLQCDHKCSELNTSITKEDTQDTKKVRSCIECYSCLSTCPVVNIATEEFGGPYLMRYIDKFETDPRENFDRLKEALDEGLYKCTSCGKCLAVCPKNINTFGDAIEKMRAIAVANGSGPLPEHVAFKENILKNGRSVTTDKTPFIEQIENYKGSKIAFFTGCMVDYKFPEIGQMLVDVLKENGIDIDVPEGQVCCGSPLLRTGQTDIVQDLVDKNKEVFKDYDTIITICSGCGATLKNNHPEFGSKLHVMDISEFLVDKLDTEKLKDIDMTVTYHDPCHLGRGQGIKDAPRKIIEMIPGITFNEMKYPCQCCGAGGGIKSGKPEIAMDLAKSKAEMVKETDADAVITICPFCELNIRDGLDAIGCENIKVMHLLELLTKSYE
;
A
#
# COMPACT_ATOMS: atom_id res chain seq x y z
N MET A 1 -0.26 -16.61 31.44
CA MET A 1 0.90 -15.70 31.37
C MET A 1 1.23 -15.46 29.92
N ILE A 2 1.61 -14.23 29.54
CA ILE A 2 2.13 -13.85 28.22
C ILE A 2 3.42 -13.07 28.39
N LYS A 3 4.30 -13.13 27.39
CA LYS A 3 5.52 -12.33 27.31
C LYS A 3 5.26 -11.07 26.49
N VAL A 4 5.65 -9.93 27.02
CA VAL A 4 5.51 -8.61 26.39
C VAL A 4 6.88 -7.95 26.38
N TYR A 5 7.30 -7.48 25.22
CA TYR A 5 8.57 -6.78 25.04
C TYR A 5 8.28 -5.29 24.86
N VAL A 6 8.91 -4.45 25.68
CA VAL A 6 8.76 -3.01 25.64
C VAL A 6 10.12 -2.36 25.35
N SER A 7 10.14 -1.44 24.41
CA SER A 7 11.32 -0.63 24.12
C SER A 7 11.57 0.33 25.30
N ARG A 8 12.79 0.28 25.85
CA ARG A 8 13.25 1.12 26.94
C ARG A 8 14.38 2.01 26.45
N PHE A 9 14.29 3.27 26.78
CA PHE A 9 15.29 4.28 26.45
C PHE A 9 15.06 5.56 27.27
N ASN A 10 16.16 6.18 27.71
CA ASN A 10 16.16 7.52 28.30
C ASN A 10 17.24 8.36 27.60
N SER A 11 16.85 9.38 26.88
CA SER A 11 17.77 10.24 26.11
C SER A 11 18.85 10.93 26.94
N GLU A 12 18.68 11.02 28.27
CA GLU A 12 19.66 11.62 29.17
C GLU A 12 20.76 10.64 29.65
N THR A 13 20.47 9.34 29.66
CA THR A 13 21.33 8.32 30.25
C THR A 13 21.77 7.22 29.31
N ASP A 14 20.96 6.89 28.29
CA ASP A 14 21.16 5.71 27.46
C ASP A 14 21.75 6.10 26.09
N SER A 15 22.66 5.27 25.59
CA SER A 15 23.23 5.44 24.24
C SER A 15 22.35 4.84 23.15
N GLU A 16 21.63 3.76 23.45
CA GLU A 16 20.80 3.01 22.50
C GLU A 16 19.55 2.45 23.18
N PRO A 17 18.42 2.35 22.45
CA PRO A 17 17.23 1.68 22.95
C PRO A 17 17.45 0.17 23.03
N HIS A 18 16.80 -0.48 24.01
CA HIS A 18 16.80 -1.93 24.17
C HIS A 18 15.40 -2.46 24.45
N LEU A 19 15.15 -3.75 24.18
CA LEU A 19 13.90 -4.41 24.51
C LEU A 19 13.99 -5.09 25.87
N GLU A 20 13.06 -4.78 26.76
CA GLU A 20 12.90 -5.44 28.04
C GLU A 20 11.67 -6.36 28.01
N CYS A 21 11.83 -7.59 28.51
CA CYS A 21 10.78 -8.61 28.50
C CYS A 21 10.09 -8.68 29.86
N TYR A 22 8.75 -8.62 29.85
CA TYR A 22 7.90 -8.74 31.02
C TYR A 22 6.89 -9.88 30.87
N GLU A 23 6.65 -10.62 31.95
CA GLU A 23 5.64 -11.68 32.01
C GLU A 23 4.42 -11.21 32.82
N ILE A 24 3.27 -11.09 32.15
CA ILE A 24 2.03 -10.64 32.76
C ILE A 24 0.90 -11.66 32.60
N GLU A 25 -0.07 -11.62 33.48
CA GLU A 25 -1.31 -12.37 33.32
C GLU A 25 -2.21 -11.63 32.31
N LYS A 26 -2.59 -12.35 31.22
CA LYS A 26 -3.52 -11.79 30.24
C LYS A 26 -4.96 -12.02 30.67
N THR A 27 -5.70 -10.94 30.86
CA THR A 27 -7.16 -10.98 31.04
C THR A 27 -7.91 -10.94 29.70
N PRO A 28 -9.15 -11.41 29.61
CA PRO A 28 -9.97 -11.28 28.38
C PRO A 28 -10.05 -9.83 27.92
N GLN A 29 -9.85 -9.60 26.61
CA GLN A 29 -9.93 -8.27 25.96
C GLN A 29 -8.90 -7.22 26.47
N MET A 30 -7.88 -7.62 27.23
CA MET A 30 -6.83 -6.75 27.73
C MET A 30 -6.16 -5.97 26.60
N LYS A 31 -6.07 -4.65 26.74
CA LYS A 31 -5.43 -3.77 25.76
C LYS A 31 -3.95 -3.55 26.11
N VAL A 32 -3.19 -3.07 25.13
CA VAL A 32 -1.77 -2.73 25.34
C VAL A 32 -1.61 -1.72 26.49
N LEU A 33 -2.52 -0.74 26.59
CA LEU A 33 -2.46 0.24 27.68
C LEU A 33 -2.62 -0.40 29.07
N ASP A 34 -3.52 -1.38 29.18
CA ASP A 34 -3.75 -2.12 30.45
C ASP A 34 -2.52 -2.97 30.79
N ALA A 35 -1.88 -3.56 29.76
CA ALA A 35 -0.64 -4.31 29.91
C ALA A 35 0.52 -3.44 30.43
N LEU A 36 0.70 -2.24 29.85
CA LEU A 36 1.73 -1.29 30.31
C LEU A 36 1.50 -0.85 31.76
N GLN A 37 0.24 -0.63 32.19
CA GLN A 37 -0.09 -0.32 33.57
C GLN A 37 0.20 -1.51 34.50
N ALA A 38 -0.21 -2.70 34.12
CA ALA A 38 0.05 -3.93 34.90
C ALA A 38 1.55 -4.22 35.07
N ILE A 39 2.36 -3.91 34.03
CA ILE A 39 3.81 -4.05 34.11
C ILE A 39 4.39 -3.04 35.14
N ASN A 40 3.99 -1.76 35.05
CA ASN A 40 4.46 -0.75 36.00
C ASN A 40 4.07 -1.11 37.46
N GLU A 41 2.84 -1.59 37.67
CA GLU A 41 2.36 -1.97 39.03
C GLU A 41 3.09 -3.21 39.57
N LYS A 42 3.32 -4.22 38.73
CA LYS A 42 3.92 -5.49 39.16
C LYS A 42 5.43 -5.42 39.34
N TYR A 43 6.14 -4.70 38.46
CA TYR A 43 7.60 -4.72 38.39
C TYR A 43 8.24 -3.41 38.85
N ASP A 44 7.47 -2.38 39.22
CA ASP A 44 7.96 -1.02 39.47
C ASP A 44 8.84 -0.51 38.31
N ALA A 45 8.39 -0.82 37.07
CA ALA A 45 9.22 -0.69 35.87
C ALA A 45 9.41 0.75 35.39
N ASP A 46 8.62 1.72 35.88
CA ASP A 46 8.63 3.15 35.50
C ASP A 46 8.64 3.35 33.97
N ILE A 47 7.86 2.53 33.22
CA ILE A 47 7.70 2.72 31.80
C ILE A 47 6.95 4.01 31.54
N SER A 48 7.55 4.90 30.76
CA SER A 48 6.95 6.20 30.41
C SER A 48 6.11 6.09 29.16
N PHE A 49 4.82 6.42 29.24
CA PHE A 49 3.88 6.44 28.12
C PHE A 49 2.80 7.51 28.31
N ARG A 50 2.16 7.92 27.20
CA ARG A 50 1.04 8.88 27.24
C ARG A 50 -0.30 8.15 27.16
N SER A 51 -1.27 8.60 27.98
CA SER A 51 -2.67 8.17 27.89
C SER A 51 -3.61 9.26 28.37
N SER A 52 -4.86 9.28 27.87
CA SER A 52 -5.90 10.22 28.31
C SER A 52 -7.29 9.58 28.24
N CYS A 53 -7.99 9.66 27.10
CA CYS A 53 -9.40 9.28 26.98
C CYS A 53 -9.69 7.79 27.13
N ARG A 54 -8.74 6.89 26.89
CA ARG A 54 -8.88 5.41 26.86
C ARG A 54 -9.95 4.86 25.90
N ALA A 55 -10.52 5.72 25.05
CA ALA A 55 -11.67 5.43 24.18
C ALA A 55 -11.36 5.62 22.68
N GLY A 56 -10.08 5.69 22.29
CA GLY A 56 -9.67 5.87 20.88
C GLY A 56 -10.04 7.22 20.26
N GLN A 57 -10.18 8.30 21.09
CA GLN A 57 -10.66 9.60 20.63
C GLN A 57 -9.60 10.72 20.67
N CYS A 58 -8.61 10.63 21.54
CA CYS A 58 -7.66 11.73 21.76
C CYS A 58 -6.30 11.57 21.06
N GLY A 59 -5.99 10.40 20.50
CA GLY A 59 -4.70 10.13 19.84
C GLY A 59 -3.46 10.03 20.74
N SER A 60 -3.55 10.39 22.04
CA SER A 60 -2.38 10.54 22.92
C SER A 60 -1.56 9.27 23.12
N CYS A 61 -2.19 8.09 23.08
CA CYS A 61 -1.57 6.78 23.32
C CYS A 61 -1.06 6.09 22.03
N GLY A 62 -0.65 6.87 21.04
CA GLY A 62 -0.05 6.34 19.80
C GLY A 62 1.28 5.65 20.07
N ILE A 63 1.44 4.43 19.55
CA ILE A 63 2.64 3.58 19.66
C ILE A 63 2.87 2.80 18.36
N LEU A 64 4.01 2.13 18.24
CA LEU A 64 4.18 1.02 17.32
C LEU A 64 3.91 -0.31 18.08
N PHE A 65 3.11 -1.15 17.46
CA PHE A 65 2.83 -2.50 17.90
C PHE A 65 3.28 -3.49 16.81
N LYS A 66 4.35 -4.23 17.08
CA LYS A 66 5.01 -5.08 16.07
C LYS A 66 5.29 -4.27 14.78
N GLY A 67 5.90 -3.10 14.90
CA GLY A 67 6.25 -2.20 13.79
C GLY A 67 5.07 -1.50 13.08
N ASN A 68 3.85 -1.61 13.59
CA ASN A 68 2.66 -0.97 13.02
C ASN A 68 2.09 0.08 13.97
N GLY A 69 1.74 1.25 13.45
CA GLY A 69 1.09 2.30 14.22
C GLY A 69 -0.24 1.82 14.81
N ALA A 70 -0.44 2.06 16.10
CA ALA A 70 -1.64 1.66 16.83
C ALA A 70 -1.93 2.63 17.99
N LEU A 71 -3.16 2.56 18.53
CA LEU A 71 -3.51 3.20 19.80
C LEU A 71 -3.43 2.14 20.92
N ALA A 72 -2.57 2.36 21.92
CA ALA A 72 -2.41 1.44 23.04
C ALA A 72 -3.73 1.12 23.76
N CYS A 73 -4.65 2.07 23.84
CA CYS A 73 -5.97 1.89 24.48
C CYS A 73 -6.96 1.09 23.63
N GLN A 74 -6.69 0.78 22.36
CA GLN A 74 -7.59 0.04 21.47
C GLN A 74 -7.01 -1.31 21.05
N LYS A 75 -5.69 -1.41 20.94
CA LYS A 75 -4.99 -2.60 20.48
C LYS A 75 -4.98 -3.68 21.55
N GLU A 76 -5.47 -4.87 21.21
CA GLU A 76 -5.39 -6.04 22.11
C GLU A 76 -3.95 -6.52 22.24
N ILE A 77 -3.58 -6.87 23.50
CA ILE A 77 -2.29 -7.46 23.78
C ILE A 77 -2.28 -8.96 23.44
N MET A 78 -1.14 -9.44 22.98
CA MET A 78 -0.92 -10.87 22.66
C MET A 78 0.44 -11.32 23.16
N ASP A 79 0.63 -12.62 23.24
CA ASP A 79 1.94 -13.20 23.55
C ASP A 79 2.99 -12.81 22.48
N GLY A 80 4.21 -12.54 22.91
CA GLY A 80 5.28 -12.06 22.05
C GLY A 80 5.01 -10.68 21.43
N ALA A 81 4.17 -9.85 22.08
CA ALA A 81 3.96 -8.47 21.65
C ALA A 81 5.23 -7.63 21.82
N ILE A 82 5.57 -6.85 20.77
CA ILE A 82 6.63 -5.85 20.81
C ILE A 82 5.97 -4.47 20.77
N ILE A 83 6.25 -3.65 21.79
CA ILE A 83 5.71 -2.29 21.95
C ILE A 83 6.87 -1.32 21.87
N GLU A 84 6.81 -0.42 20.89
CA GLU A 84 7.87 0.54 20.57
C GLU A 84 7.31 1.95 20.48
N PRO A 85 8.12 3.00 20.67
CA PRO A 85 7.69 4.38 20.42
C PRO A 85 7.36 4.58 18.95
N LEU A 86 6.56 5.61 18.65
CA LEU A 86 6.40 6.10 17.27
C LEU A 86 7.78 6.54 16.72
N ASN A 87 7.99 6.44 15.40
CA ASN A 87 9.24 6.83 14.73
C ASN A 87 9.44 8.36 14.73
N PHE A 88 9.70 8.91 15.91
CA PHE A 88 10.13 10.28 16.18
C PHE A 88 11.29 10.22 17.19
N PRO A 89 12.04 11.30 17.40
CA PRO A 89 13.07 11.33 18.44
C PRO A 89 12.48 10.92 19.80
N VAL A 90 13.07 9.91 20.43
CA VAL A 90 12.58 9.38 21.71
C VAL A 90 13.11 10.25 22.85
N ILE A 91 12.22 10.69 23.75
CA ILE A 91 12.56 11.38 24.99
C ILE A 91 12.79 10.34 26.10
N LYS A 92 11.81 9.49 26.37
CA LYS A 92 11.90 8.38 27.33
C LYS A 92 10.91 7.27 26.95
N ASP A 93 11.37 6.06 26.82
CA ASP A 93 10.60 4.83 26.50
C ASP A 93 9.65 5.02 25.32
N LEU A 94 8.34 5.20 25.57
CA LEU A 94 7.31 5.39 24.54
C LEU A 94 6.92 6.85 24.32
N ILE A 95 7.58 7.78 24.98
CA ILE A 95 7.36 9.23 24.82
C ILE A 95 8.34 9.77 23.79
N VAL A 96 7.79 10.44 22.77
CA VAL A 96 8.54 11.00 21.65
C VAL A 96 8.36 12.50 21.52
N ASP A 97 9.36 13.18 20.95
CA ASP A 97 9.32 14.59 20.57
C ASP A 97 8.63 14.75 19.21
N LYS A 98 7.62 15.61 19.16
CA LYS A 98 6.84 15.94 17.96
C LYS A 98 7.03 17.40 17.53
N SER A 99 7.94 18.12 18.15
CA SER A 99 8.13 19.56 17.92
C SER A 99 8.41 19.92 16.46
N SER A 100 9.12 19.04 15.71
CA SER A 100 9.41 19.26 14.30
C SER A 100 8.15 19.31 13.42
N ILE A 101 7.20 18.38 13.63
CA ILE A 101 5.95 18.38 12.87
C ILE A 101 4.99 19.49 13.34
N GLU A 102 4.99 19.81 14.61
CA GLU A 102 4.21 20.91 15.17
C GLU A 102 4.70 22.27 14.64
N ALA A 103 6.03 22.47 14.52
CA ALA A 103 6.62 23.63 13.88
C ALA A 103 6.21 23.74 12.41
N LYS A 104 6.27 22.65 11.66
CA LYS A 104 5.86 22.60 10.25
C LYS A 104 4.39 22.97 10.05
N VAL A 105 3.49 22.47 10.89
CA VAL A 105 2.06 22.82 10.88
C VAL A 105 1.87 24.30 11.17
N LYS A 106 2.66 24.88 12.08
CA LYS A 106 2.61 26.30 12.41
C LYS A 106 3.12 27.16 11.25
N ASP A 107 4.24 26.79 10.63
CA ASP A 107 4.85 27.53 9.53
C ASP A 107 3.96 27.59 8.28
N LEU A 108 3.19 26.53 8.03
CA LEU A 108 2.19 26.47 6.96
C LEU A 108 0.87 27.19 7.29
N GLU A 109 0.75 27.77 8.49
CA GLU A 109 -0.44 28.49 8.94
C GLU A 109 -1.76 27.75 8.63
N LEU A 110 -1.79 26.42 8.88
CA LEU A 110 -2.92 25.54 8.56
C LEU A 110 -4.15 25.86 9.41
N SER A 111 -4.77 26.98 9.06
CA SER A 111 -6.03 27.48 9.60
C SER A 111 -6.89 28.03 8.47
N LEU A 112 -8.21 28.04 8.62
CA LEU A 112 -9.11 28.55 7.60
C LEU A 112 -8.81 30.02 7.28
N GLN A 113 -8.51 30.34 6.03
CA GLN A 113 -8.27 31.67 5.50
C GLN A 113 -9.54 32.13 4.74
N CYS A 114 -10.34 32.98 5.34
CA CYS A 114 -11.63 33.39 4.82
C CYS A 114 -11.79 34.91 4.86
N ASP A 115 -11.99 35.56 3.71
CA ASP A 115 -12.16 37.01 3.59
C ASP A 115 -13.58 37.48 3.91
N HIS A 116 -14.55 36.57 4.01
CA HIS A 116 -15.95 36.90 4.23
C HIS A 116 -16.34 36.91 5.72
N LYS A 117 -17.25 37.80 6.09
CA LYS A 117 -17.89 37.73 7.41
C LYS A 117 -18.67 36.43 7.51
N CYS A 118 -18.42 35.65 8.56
CA CYS A 118 -19.05 34.34 8.79
C CYS A 118 -20.57 34.32 8.64
N SER A 119 -21.23 35.46 8.82
CA SER A 119 -22.69 35.62 8.67
C SER A 119 -23.20 35.54 7.21
N GLU A 120 -22.35 35.81 6.22
CA GLU A 120 -22.73 35.82 4.80
C GLU A 120 -22.56 34.44 4.13
N LEU A 121 -21.66 33.61 4.66
CA LEU A 121 -21.37 32.28 4.12
C LEU A 121 -22.37 31.19 4.56
N ASN A 122 -23.06 31.37 5.68
CA ASN A 122 -23.87 30.31 6.30
C ASN A 122 -25.15 29.92 5.53
N THR A 123 -25.54 30.67 4.51
CA THR A 123 -26.78 30.43 3.76
C THR A 123 -26.59 29.73 2.41
N SER A 124 -25.33 29.63 1.92
CA SER A 124 -25.04 29.10 0.59
C SER A 124 -24.30 27.75 0.59
N ILE A 125 -23.71 27.34 1.72
CA ILE A 125 -22.94 26.09 1.81
C ILE A 125 -23.87 24.92 2.08
N THR A 126 -23.90 23.97 1.17
CA THR A 126 -24.69 22.75 1.27
C THR A 126 -23.95 21.62 1.98
N LYS A 127 -24.64 20.53 2.27
CA LYS A 127 -24.02 19.31 2.82
C LYS A 127 -23.05 18.69 1.80
N GLU A 128 -23.38 18.77 0.55
CA GLU A 128 -22.61 18.27 -0.59
C GLU A 128 -21.25 18.96 -0.66
N ASP A 129 -21.22 20.29 -0.51
CA ASP A 129 -19.98 21.10 -0.56
C ASP A 129 -18.97 20.72 0.54
N THR A 130 -19.44 20.11 1.63
CA THR A 130 -18.58 19.73 2.78
C THR A 130 -18.23 18.24 2.81
N GLN A 131 -18.66 17.44 1.83
CA GLN A 131 -18.48 15.97 1.86
C GLN A 131 -17.01 15.55 1.89
N ASP A 132 -16.18 16.19 1.08
CA ASP A 132 -14.77 15.86 0.97
C ASP A 132 -13.98 16.25 2.21
N THR A 133 -14.17 17.46 2.71
CA THR A 133 -13.60 17.90 4.01
C THR A 133 -14.00 16.96 5.14
N LYS A 134 -15.23 16.44 5.12
CA LYS A 134 -15.74 15.51 6.14
C LYS A 134 -14.95 14.21 6.19
N LYS A 135 -14.48 13.70 5.06
CA LYS A 135 -13.69 12.45 5.00
C LYS A 135 -12.40 12.55 5.82
N VAL A 136 -11.73 13.71 5.77
CA VAL A 136 -10.40 13.91 6.36
C VAL A 136 -10.40 14.60 7.73
N ARG A 137 -11.46 15.32 8.11
CA ARG A 137 -11.52 16.11 9.37
C ARG A 137 -11.63 15.30 10.65
N SER A 138 -11.96 14.00 10.57
CA SER A 138 -12.12 13.11 11.74
C SER A 138 -10.78 12.70 12.38
N CYS A 139 -9.66 13.21 11.89
CA CYS A 139 -8.32 12.92 12.40
C CYS A 139 -8.18 13.32 13.87
N ILE A 140 -7.57 12.42 14.66
CA ILE A 140 -7.30 12.62 16.11
C ILE A 140 -5.81 12.87 16.39
N GLU A 141 -5.02 13.15 15.37
CA GLU A 141 -3.60 13.53 15.48
C GLU A 141 -2.74 12.54 16.27
N CYS A 142 -3.03 11.24 16.09
CA CYS A 142 -2.29 10.16 16.75
C CYS A 142 -0.93 9.87 16.08
N TYR A 143 -0.65 10.43 14.91
CA TYR A 143 0.57 10.30 14.12
C TYR A 143 0.95 8.88 13.69
N SER A 144 0.10 7.88 13.88
CA SER A 144 0.36 6.49 13.45
C SER A 144 0.65 6.40 11.94
N CYS A 145 -0.07 7.17 11.11
CA CYS A 145 0.13 7.20 9.65
C CYS A 145 1.47 7.82 9.24
N LEU A 146 1.90 8.88 9.92
CA LEU A 146 3.19 9.55 9.66
C LEU A 146 4.35 8.66 10.09
N SER A 147 4.28 8.14 11.32
CA SER A 147 5.30 7.27 11.91
C SER A 147 5.55 5.98 11.12
N THR A 148 4.55 5.46 10.40
CA THR A 148 4.69 4.22 9.63
C THR A 148 4.74 4.42 8.12
N CYS A 149 4.83 5.68 7.66
CA CYS A 149 4.96 5.96 6.24
C CYS A 149 6.34 5.52 5.73
N PRO A 150 6.41 4.60 4.75
CA PRO A 150 7.71 4.12 4.27
C PRO A 150 8.52 5.22 3.59
N VAL A 151 7.88 6.16 2.89
CA VAL A 151 8.60 7.27 2.25
C VAL A 151 9.22 8.18 3.31
N VAL A 152 8.45 8.59 4.32
CA VAL A 152 8.94 9.47 5.41
C VAL A 152 10.12 8.84 6.18
N ASN A 153 10.09 7.52 6.38
CA ASN A 153 11.06 6.84 7.24
C ASN A 153 12.31 6.32 6.52
N ILE A 154 12.24 6.16 5.20
CA ILE A 154 13.28 5.44 4.44
C ILE A 154 13.89 6.33 3.34
N ALA A 155 13.06 7.10 2.63
CA ALA A 155 13.53 7.90 1.52
C ALA A 155 14.31 9.13 1.98
N THR A 156 15.36 9.46 1.23
CA THR A 156 16.23 10.62 1.51
C THR A 156 15.59 11.96 1.16
N GLU A 157 14.62 11.96 0.24
CA GLU A 157 13.88 13.17 -0.09
C GLU A 157 12.82 13.54 0.96
N GLU A 158 12.74 14.84 1.32
CA GLU A 158 11.71 15.33 2.22
C GLU A 158 10.31 15.15 1.66
N PHE A 159 9.43 14.61 2.48
CA PHE A 159 8.01 14.44 2.24
C PHE A 159 7.23 14.78 3.50
N GLY A 160 6.30 15.72 3.43
CA GLY A 160 5.45 16.11 4.57
C GLY A 160 4.59 14.97 5.14
N GLY A 161 4.45 13.89 4.38
CA GLY A 161 3.80 12.66 4.80
C GLY A 161 2.28 12.72 4.83
N PRO A 162 1.64 11.58 5.14
CA PRO A 162 0.19 11.49 5.06
C PRO A 162 -0.55 12.38 6.07
N TYR A 163 0.05 12.65 7.23
CA TYR A 163 -0.57 13.53 8.22
C TYR A 163 -0.70 14.95 7.68
N LEU A 164 0.39 15.52 7.16
CA LEU A 164 0.42 16.88 6.67
C LEU A 164 -0.43 17.03 5.40
N MET A 165 -0.31 16.09 4.44
CA MET A 165 -1.14 16.08 3.23
C MET A 165 -2.64 16.06 3.56
N ARG A 166 -3.07 15.24 4.52
CA ARG A 166 -4.45 15.23 5.00
C ARG A 166 -4.86 16.56 5.63
N TYR A 167 -3.91 17.23 6.32
CA TYR A 167 -4.19 18.49 6.99
C TYR A 167 -4.33 19.64 5.98
N ILE A 168 -3.49 19.68 4.95
CA ILE A 168 -3.60 20.63 3.84
C ILE A 168 -4.91 20.39 3.07
N ASP A 169 -5.23 19.15 2.70
CA ASP A 169 -6.47 18.80 1.98
C ASP A 169 -7.74 19.18 2.73
N LYS A 170 -7.72 19.13 4.06
CA LYS A 170 -8.83 19.59 4.91
C LYS A 170 -9.24 21.02 4.60
N PHE A 171 -8.28 21.89 4.29
CA PHE A 171 -8.54 23.29 3.94
C PHE A 171 -8.73 23.43 2.43
N GLU A 172 -7.93 22.81 1.57
CA GLU A 172 -8.09 22.85 0.12
C GLU A 172 -9.52 22.47 -0.31
N THR A 173 -10.16 21.55 0.39
CA THR A 173 -11.52 21.10 0.09
C THR A 173 -12.60 21.78 0.93
N ASP A 174 -12.28 22.75 1.77
CA ASP A 174 -13.27 23.51 2.52
C ASP A 174 -13.83 24.64 1.64
N PRO A 175 -15.14 24.70 1.40
CA PRO A 175 -15.74 25.71 0.51
C PRO A 175 -15.60 27.14 1.00
N ARG A 176 -15.08 27.37 2.20
CA ARG A 176 -14.82 28.68 2.79
C ARG A 176 -13.37 29.13 2.64
N GLU A 177 -12.47 28.23 2.20
CA GLU A 177 -11.05 28.55 2.03
C GLU A 177 -10.84 29.39 0.79
N ASN A 178 -10.07 30.48 0.92
CA ASN A 178 -9.73 31.38 -0.17
C ASN A 178 -8.24 31.37 -0.51
N PHE A 179 -7.44 30.61 0.24
CA PHE A 179 -6.01 30.50 0.03
C PHE A 179 -5.68 29.29 -0.86
N ASP A 180 -4.64 29.39 -1.69
CA ASP A 180 -4.16 28.31 -2.56
C ASP A 180 -3.35 27.28 -1.76
N ARG A 181 -4.01 26.29 -1.20
CA ARG A 181 -3.40 25.20 -0.45
C ARG A 181 -2.71 24.16 -1.32
N LEU A 182 -3.04 24.14 -2.60
CA LEU A 182 -2.43 23.23 -3.56
C LEU A 182 -0.93 23.50 -3.71
N LYS A 183 -0.52 24.78 -3.70
CA LYS A 183 0.89 25.15 -3.73
C LYS A 183 1.64 24.58 -2.52
N GLU A 184 1.09 24.72 -1.32
CA GLU A 184 1.66 24.15 -0.10
C GLU A 184 1.79 22.61 -0.22
N ALA A 185 0.77 21.93 -0.77
CA ALA A 185 0.82 20.48 -0.98
C ALA A 185 1.94 20.07 -1.96
N LEU A 186 2.15 20.84 -3.03
CA LEU A 186 3.21 20.60 -4.00
C LEU A 186 4.60 20.80 -3.38
N ASP A 187 4.79 21.88 -2.62
CA ASP A 187 6.05 22.20 -1.92
C ASP A 187 6.38 21.14 -0.86
N GLU A 188 5.37 20.60 -0.17
CA GLU A 188 5.49 19.50 0.80
C GLU A 188 5.54 18.09 0.17
N GLY A 189 5.65 18.01 -1.16
CA GLY A 189 5.91 16.76 -1.87
C GLY A 189 4.67 15.94 -2.20
N LEU A 190 3.60 16.57 -2.70
CA LEU A 190 2.35 15.90 -3.13
C LEU A 190 2.60 14.67 -4.02
N TYR A 191 3.59 14.73 -4.93
CA TYR A 191 3.96 13.64 -5.83
C TYR A 191 5.00 12.65 -5.25
N LYS A 192 5.33 12.72 -3.96
CA LYS A 192 6.27 11.78 -3.29
C LYS A 192 5.57 10.57 -2.63
N CYS A 193 4.24 10.51 -2.64
CA CYS A 193 3.47 9.40 -2.10
C CYS A 193 3.41 8.20 -3.06
N THR A 194 3.74 7.00 -2.58
CA THR A 194 3.65 5.73 -3.33
C THR A 194 2.23 5.18 -3.47
N SER A 195 1.21 5.80 -2.93
CA SER A 195 -0.19 5.29 -2.86
C SER A 195 -0.30 3.87 -2.27
N CYS A 196 0.59 3.50 -1.36
CA CYS A 196 0.66 2.13 -0.82
C CYS A 196 -0.44 1.79 0.20
N GLY A 197 -1.23 2.75 0.66
CA GLY A 197 -2.33 2.53 1.61
C GLY A 197 -1.92 2.22 3.05
N LYS A 198 -0.62 2.33 3.43
CA LYS A 198 -0.18 2.07 4.81
C LYS A 198 -0.86 3.01 5.82
N CYS A 199 -1.02 4.29 5.46
CA CYS A 199 -1.68 5.29 6.28
C CYS A 199 -3.14 4.94 6.59
N LEU A 200 -3.88 4.38 5.63
CA LEU A 200 -5.25 3.88 5.85
C LEU A 200 -5.24 2.66 6.78
N ALA A 201 -4.35 1.70 6.53
CA ALA A 201 -4.30 0.45 7.29
C ALA A 201 -4.02 0.64 8.80
N VAL A 202 -3.33 1.73 9.18
CA VAL A 202 -3.03 2.03 10.59
C VAL A 202 -3.92 3.13 11.18
N CYS A 203 -4.83 3.71 10.39
CA CYS A 203 -5.66 4.81 10.85
C CYS A 203 -6.82 4.33 11.73
N PRO A 204 -6.90 4.73 13.02
CA PRO A 204 -7.98 4.32 13.90
C PRO A 204 -9.32 4.97 13.54
N LYS A 205 -9.33 5.94 12.60
CA LYS A 205 -10.51 6.63 12.07
C LYS A 205 -10.82 6.26 10.62
N ASN A 206 -10.12 5.27 10.05
CA ASN A 206 -10.31 4.80 8.68
C ASN A 206 -10.23 5.93 7.61
N ILE A 207 -9.37 6.92 7.83
CA ILE A 207 -9.16 8.00 6.86
C ILE A 207 -8.30 7.47 5.72
N ASN A 208 -8.86 7.47 4.51
CA ASN A 208 -8.16 7.08 3.29
C ASN A 208 -7.30 8.24 2.76
N THR A 209 -6.26 8.62 3.48
CA THR A 209 -5.45 9.79 3.15
C THR A 209 -4.83 9.72 1.75
N PHE A 210 -4.40 8.54 1.30
CA PHE A 210 -3.77 8.45 -0.03
C PHE A 210 -4.80 8.66 -1.15
N GLY A 211 -6.04 8.15 -1.03
CA GLY A 211 -7.10 8.31 -2.02
C GLY A 211 -7.87 9.61 -1.86
N ASP A 212 -8.46 9.84 -0.66
CA ASP A 212 -9.37 10.96 -0.43
C ASP A 212 -8.66 12.33 -0.28
N ALA A 213 -7.34 12.36 -0.04
CA ALA A 213 -6.58 13.60 0.03
C ALA A 213 -5.51 13.68 -1.07
N ILE A 214 -4.50 12.80 -1.07
CA ILE A 214 -3.33 12.94 -1.94
C ILE A 214 -3.70 12.78 -3.42
N GLU A 215 -4.37 11.70 -3.80
CA GLU A 215 -4.75 11.46 -5.21
C GLU A 215 -5.77 12.50 -5.69
N LYS A 216 -6.65 12.94 -4.80
CA LYS A 216 -7.59 14.03 -5.08
C LYS A 216 -6.86 15.36 -5.32
N MET A 217 -5.95 15.78 -4.46
CA MET A 217 -5.14 16.99 -4.67
C MET A 217 -4.29 16.88 -5.96
N ARG A 218 -3.79 15.69 -6.31
CA ARG A 218 -3.13 15.47 -7.63
C ARG A 218 -4.07 15.71 -8.79
N ALA A 219 -5.34 15.29 -8.68
CA ALA A 219 -6.34 15.57 -9.73
C ALA A 219 -6.66 17.07 -9.84
N ILE A 220 -6.76 17.77 -8.71
CA ILE A 220 -6.90 19.23 -8.69
C ILE A 220 -5.67 19.89 -9.32
N ALA A 221 -4.45 19.43 -8.98
CA ALA A 221 -3.21 19.95 -9.57
C ALA A 221 -3.19 19.80 -11.11
N VAL A 222 -3.60 18.65 -11.62
CA VAL A 222 -3.70 18.43 -13.08
C VAL A 222 -4.75 19.34 -13.71
N ALA A 223 -5.92 19.48 -13.11
CA ALA A 223 -6.99 20.33 -13.59
C ALA A 223 -6.57 21.84 -13.64
N ASN A 224 -5.77 22.28 -12.68
CA ASN A 224 -5.25 23.65 -12.58
C ASN A 224 -3.95 23.88 -13.40
N GLY A 225 -3.44 22.85 -14.09
CA GLY A 225 -2.20 22.96 -14.87
C GLY A 225 -0.90 22.99 -14.05
N SER A 226 -0.96 22.67 -12.73
CA SER A 226 0.20 22.54 -11.84
C SER A 226 0.73 21.09 -11.73
N GLY A 227 0.13 20.18 -12.46
CA GLY A 227 0.48 18.75 -12.57
C GLY A 227 0.07 18.20 -13.93
N PRO A 228 0.31 16.92 -14.19
CA PRO A 228 1.12 16.00 -13.42
C PRO A 228 2.63 16.32 -13.52
N LEU A 229 3.50 15.51 -12.88
CA LEU A 229 4.94 15.61 -13.18
C LEU A 229 5.19 15.30 -14.67
N PRO A 230 6.22 15.91 -15.31
CA PRO A 230 6.50 15.70 -16.73
C PRO A 230 6.63 14.22 -17.12
N GLU A 231 7.26 13.40 -16.27
CA GLU A 231 7.43 11.97 -16.48
C GLU A 231 6.13 11.17 -16.46
N HIS A 232 5.07 11.72 -15.88
CA HIS A 232 3.75 11.08 -15.82
C HIS A 232 2.88 11.33 -17.05
N VAL A 233 3.20 12.35 -17.85
CA VAL A 233 2.42 12.71 -19.07
C VAL A 233 2.37 11.53 -20.04
N ALA A 234 3.47 10.81 -20.17
CA ALA A 234 3.59 9.65 -21.04
C ALA A 234 2.58 8.52 -20.73
N PHE A 235 2.08 8.40 -19.49
CA PHE A 235 1.08 7.38 -19.16
C PHE A 235 -0.23 7.59 -19.96
N LYS A 236 -0.71 8.83 -19.98
CA LYS A 236 -1.94 9.20 -20.72
C LYS A 236 -1.72 9.12 -22.22
N GLU A 237 -0.60 9.66 -22.72
CA GLU A 237 -0.27 9.63 -24.15
C GLU A 237 -0.20 8.20 -24.69
N ASN A 238 0.48 7.29 -23.98
CA ASN A 238 0.56 5.88 -24.35
C ASN A 238 -0.82 5.20 -24.34
N ILE A 239 -1.64 5.48 -23.31
CA ILE A 239 -2.99 4.92 -23.23
C ILE A 239 -3.86 5.40 -24.41
N LEU A 240 -3.81 6.67 -24.75
CA LEU A 240 -4.57 7.22 -25.89
C LEU A 240 -4.10 6.62 -27.22
N LYS A 241 -2.81 6.33 -27.36
CA LYS A 241 -2.22 5.81 -28.58
C LYS A 241 -2.49 4.31 -28.78
N ASN A 242 -2.34 3.50 -27.73
CA ASN A 242 -2.31 2.04 -27.85
C ASN A 242 -3.11 1.28 -26.77
N GLY A 243 -3.85 2.00 -25.91
CA GLY A 243 -4.64 1.39 -24.83
C GLY A 243 -3.83 0.94 -23.61
N ARG A 244 -2.51 1.13 -23.58
CA ARG A 244 -1.61 0.69 -22.48
C ARG A 244 -0.79 1.87 -21.95
N SER A 245 -0.51 1.88 -20.66
CA SER A 245 0.26 2.98 -20.02
C SER A 245 1.78 2.90 -20.24
N VAL A 246 2.26 1.81 -20.81
CA VAL A 246 3.67 1.57 -21.14
C VAL A 246 3.81 1.27 -22.62
N THR A 247 5.02 1.40 -23.14
CA THR A 247 5.37 1.05 -24.52
C THR A 247 6.04 -0.32 -24.57
N THR A 248 6.01 -0.96 -25.73
CA THR A 248 6.76 -2.19 -26.03
C THR A 248 7.39 -2.11 -27.42
N ASP A 249 8.48 -2.81 -27.57
CA ASP A 249 9.15 -3.17 -28.84
C ASP A 249 8.92 -4.66 -29.20
N LYS A 250 8.21 -5.40 -28.33
CA LYS A 250 7.85 -6.80 -28.52
C LYS A 250 6.40 -6.92 -29.00
N THR A 251 6.05 -8.08 -29.58
CA THR A 251 4.65 -8.43 -29.84
C THR A 251 3.87 -8.51 -28.53
N PRO A 252 2.73 -7.83 -28.36
CA PRO A 252 1.90 -7.92 -27.17
C PRO A 252 1.46 -9.35 -26.88
N PHE A 253 1.32 -9.71 -25.59
CA PHE A 253 0.86 -11.04 -25.20
C PHE A 253 -0.50 -11.39 -25.84
N ILE A 254 -1.43 -10.43 -25.87
CA ILE A 254 -2.77 -10.64 -26.41
C ILE A 254 -2.77 -11.00 -27.91
N GLU A 255 -1.73 -10.64 -28.66
CA GLU A 255 -1.55 -10.99 -30.07
C GLU A 255 -0.83 -12.33 -30.26
N GLN A 256 -0.19 -12.87 -29.22
CA GLN A 256 0.57 -14.13 -29.27
C GLN A 256 -0.28 -15.34 -28.89
N ILE A 257 -1.34 -15.12 -28.10
CA ILE A 257 -2.13 -16.22 -27.57
C ILE A 257 -3.27 -16.61 -28.50
N GLU A 258 -3.47 -17.93 -28.67
CA GLU A 258 -4.70 -18.44 -29.28
C GLU A 258 -5.87 -18.15 -28.34
N ASN A 259 -6.80 -17.33 -28.80
CA ASN A 259 -7.93 -16.92 -28.00
C ASN A 259 -8.97 -18.04 -27.95
N TYR A 260 -9.04 -18.76 -26.85
CA TYR A 260 -10.10 -19.73 -26.57
C TYR A 260 -11.41 -18.96 -26.34
N LYS A 261 -12.43 -19.23 -27.17
CA LYS A 261 -13.76 -18.62 -27.01
C LYS A 261 -14.71 -19.63 -26.37
N GLY A 262 -15.32 -19.21 -25.26
CA GLY A 262 -16.39 -20.00 -24.63
C GLY A 262 -16.24 -20.22 -23.14
N SER A 263 -15.16 -19.79 -22.51
CA SER A 263 -15.03 -19.77 -21.05
C SER A 263 -15.91 -18.67 -20.46
N LYS A 264 -16.37 -18.89 -19.22
CA LYS A 264 -16.99 -17.83 -18.39
C LYS A 264 -15.96 -17.09 -17.52
N ILE A 265 -14.70 -17.48 -17.64
CA ILE A 265 -13.57 -16.90 -16.93
C ILE A 265 -12.71 -16.16 -17.96
N ALA A 266 -12.40 -14.90 -17.70
CA ALA A 266 -11.55 -14.09 -18.56
C ALA A 266 -10.28 -13.59 -17.85
N PHE A 267 -9.21 -13.43 -18.61
CA PHE A 267 -7.97 -12.84 -18.13
C PHE A 267 -7.89 -11.35 -18.48
N PHE A 268 -7.74 -10.53 -17.46
CA PHE A 268 -7.35 -9.12 -17.61
C PHE A 268 -5.83 -9.03 -17.59
N THR A 269 -5.20 -8.88 -18.75
CA THR A 269 -3.73 -8.91 -18.91
C THR A 269 -3.04 -7.71 -18.25
N GLY A 270 -3.67 -6.54 -18.29
CA GLY A 270 -3.04 -5.29 -17.85
C GLY A 270 -1.86 -4.88 -18.74
N CYS A 271 -1.26 -3.73 -18.43
CA CYS A 271 -0.21 -3.14 -19.30
C CYS A 271 1.14 -3.87 -19.19
N MET A 272 1.48 -4.34 -17.99
CA MET A 272 2.79 -4.94 -17.73
C MET A 272 2.90 -6.35 -18.28
N VAL A 273 1.91 -7.19 -18.08
CA VAL A 273 1.90 -8.55 -18.63
C VAL A 273 1.84 -8.50 -20.15
N ASP A 274 0.94 -7.68 -20.68
CA ASP A 274 0.77 -7.59 -22.13
C ASP A 274 2.03 -7.12 -22.86
N TYR A 275 2.76 -6.13 -22.29
CA TYR A 275 3.84 -5.43 -22.99
C TYR A 275 5.25 -5.70 -22.48
N LYS A 276 5.43 -6.12 -21.23
CA LYS A 276 6.76 -6.30 -20.61
C LYS A 276 7.07 -7.74 -20.22
N PHE A 277 6.05 -8.48 -19.78
CA PHE A 277 6.17 -9.84 -19.26
C PHE A 277 5.16 -10.80 -19.92
N PRO A 278 5.15 -10.91 -21.26
CA PRO A 278 4.22 -11.80 -21.97
C PRO A 278 4.35 -13.26 -21.52
N GLU A 279 5.54 -13.68 -21.11
CA GLU A 279 5.84 -14.99 -20.56
C GLU A 279 5.01 -15.33 -19.30
N ILE A 280 4.79 -14.35 -18.41
CA ILE A 280 3.94 -14.57 -17.21
C ILE A 280 2.48 -14.75 -17.61
N GLY A 281 2.04 -14.08 -18.66
CA GLY A 281 0.70 -14.29 -19.23
C GLY A 281 0.50 -15.71 -19.76
N GLN A 282 1.51 -16.27 -20.46
CA GLN A 282 1.49 -17.63 -20.95
C GLN A 282 1.49 -18.65 -19.79
N MET A 283 2.34 -18.43 -18.77
CA MET A 283 2.38 -19.26 -17.56
C MET A 283 1.02 -19.33 -16.84
N LEU A 284 0.25 -18.23 -16.81
CA LEU A 284 -1.10 -18.25 -16.27
C LEU A 284 -1.98 -19.25 -17.02
N VAL A 285 -1.99 -19.17 -18.35
CA VAL A 285 -2.82 -20.03 -19.19
C VAL A 285 -2.43 -21.51 -19.01
N ASP A 286 -1.12 -21.78 -18.98
CA ASP A 286 -0.58 -23.12 -18.82
C ASP A 286 -0.92 -23.71 -17.45
N VAL A 287 -0.71 -22.95 -16.37
CA VAL A 287 -1.07 -23.36 -15.00
C VAL A 287 -2.57 -23.63 -14.87
N LEU A 288 -3.43 -22.79 -15.44
CA LEU A 288 -4.88 -23.03 -15.42
C LEU A 288 -5.26 -24.30 -16.20
N LYS A 289 -4.65 -24.51 -17.37
CA LYS A 289 -4.87 -25.71 -18.19
C LYS A 289 -4.44 -26.99 -17.47
N GLU A 290 -3.29 -26.98 -16.76
CA GLU A 290 -2.87 -28.12 -15.94
C GLU A 290 -3.89 -28.47 -14.84
N ASN A 291 -4.66 -27.48 -14.38
CA ASN A 291 -5.73 -27.67 -13.41
C ASN A 291 -7.12 -27.85 -14.05
N GLY A 292 -7.19 -28.10 -15.37
CA GLY A 292 -8.43 -28.35 -16.09
C GLY A 292 -9.35 -27.13 -16.20
N ILE A 293 -8.80 -25.92 -16.17
CA ILE A 293 -9.54 -24.65 -16.19
C ILE A 293 -9.25 -23.92 -17.51
N ASP A 294 -10.28 -23.70 -18.30
CA ASP A 294 -10.19 -22.87 -19.50
C ASP A 294 -10.40 -21.39 -19.17
N ILE A 295 -9.62 -20.53 -19.82
CA ILE A 295 -9.69 -19.08 -19.66
C ILE A 295 -9.65 -18.37 -21.01
N ASP A 296 -10.52 -17.38 -21.20
CA ASP A 296 -10.49 -16.50 -22.38
C ASP A 296 -9.58 -15.29 -22.12
N VAL A 297 -8.92 -14.84 -23.18
CA VAL A 297 -8.14 -13.58 -23.18
C VAL A 297 -8.79 -12.63 -24.18
N PRO A 298 -9.84 -11.88 -23.80
CA PRO A 298 -10.61 -11.08 -24.73
C PRO A 298 -9.79 -9.91 -25.29
N GLU A 299 -9.89 -9.72 -26.60
CA GLU A 299 -9.35 -8.55 -27.29
C GLU A 299 -10.08 -7.26 -26.90
N GLY A 300 -9.49 -6.11 -27.17
CA GLY A 300 -10.11 -4.79 -26.94
C GLY A 300 -10.04 -4.32 -25.49
N GLN A 301 -9.54 -5.10 -24.55
CA GLN A 301 -9.28 -4.63 -23.19
C GLN A 301 -8.22 -3.51 -23.18
N VAL A 302 -8.38 -2.55 -22.28
CA VAL A 302 -7.49 -1.39 -22.16
C VAL A 302 -6.92 -1.30 -20.73
N CYS A 303 -6.00 -0.35 -20.50
CA CYS A 303 -5.45 -0.07 -19.17
C CYS A 303 -6.55 0.02 -18.11
N CYS A 304 -6.28 -0.52 -16.90
CA CYS A 304 -7.21 -0.41 -15.76
C CYS A 304 -7.39 1.03 -15.26
N GLY A 305 -6.59 1.99 -15.71
CA GLY A 305 -6.63 3.39 -15.25
C GLY A 305 -5.81 3.68 -14.00
N SER A 306 -5.22 2.68 -13.35
CA SER A 306 -4.44 2.87 -12.12
C SER A 306 -3.37 3.97 -12.24
N PRO A 307 -2.48 4.00 -13.25
CA PRO A 307 -1.46 5.05 -13.37
C PRO A 307 -2.07 6.45 -13.43
N LEU A 308 -3.20 6.62 -14.10
CA LEU A 308 -3.88 7.90 -14.26
C LEU A 308 -4.49 8.37 -12.93
N LEU A 309 -5.22 7.50 -12.24
CA LEU A 309 -5.78 7.79 -10.91
C LEU A 309 -4.68 8.19 -9.91
N ARG A 310 -3.56 7.44 -9.89
CA ARG A 310 -2.44 7.71 -8.97
C ARG A 310 -1.66 8.97 -9.29
N THR A 311 -1.75 9.50 -10.51
CA THR A 311 -1.03 10.74 -10.95
C THR A 311 -1.95 11.93 -11.18
N GLY A 312 -3.27 11.78 -10.97
CA GLY A 312 -4.25 12.85 -11.07
C GLY A 312 -4.80 13.10 -12.48
N GLN A 313 -4.46 12.27 -13.47
CA GLN A 313 -4.90 12.42 -14.87
C GLN A 313 -6.26 11.73 -15.10
N THR A 314 -7.30 12.17 -14.39
CA THR A 314 -8.57 11.44 -14.25
C THR A 314 -9.55 11.62 -15.42
N ASP A 315 -9.31 12.54 -16.33
CA ASP A 315 -10.23 12.97 -17.39
C ASP A 315 -10.62 11.89 -18.41
N ILE A 316 -9.77 10.88 -18.64
CA ILE A 316 -10.06 9.76 -19.55
C ILE A 316 -10.39 8.45 -18.83
N VAL A 317 -10.46 8.44 -17.51
CA VAL A 317 -10.67 7.19 -16.75
C VAL A 317 -12.05 6.60 -17.00
N GLN A 318 -13.10 7.42 -17.14
CA GLN A 318 -14.43 6.94 -17.46
C GLN A 318 -14.46 6.14 -18.77
N ASP A 319 -13.78 6.63 -19.82
CA ASP A 319 -13.70 5.93 -21.11
C ASP A 319 -13.01 4.56 -21.00
N LEU A 320 -11.98 4.46 -20.16
CA LEU A 320 -11.29 3.18 -19.91
C LEU A 320 -12.20 2.20 -19.16
N VAL A 321 -12.94 2.69 -18.18
CA VAL A 321 -13.89 1.87 -17.41
C VAL A 321 -14.99 1.36 -18.32
N ASP A 322 -15.59 2.21 -19.16
CA ASP A 322 -16.67 1.83 -20.06
C ASP A 322 -16.22 0.83 -21.12
N LYS A 323 -15.01 0.99 -21.69
CA LYS A 323 -14.42 0.02 -22.63
C LYS A 323 -14.19 -1.34 -21.96
N ASN A 324 -13.55 -1.36 -20.79
CA ASN A 324 -13.32 -2.62 -20.08
C ASN A 324 -14.64 -3.28 -19.64
N LYS A 325 -15.62 -2.49 -19.19
CA LYS A 325 -16.95 -3.00 -18.84
C LYS A 325 -17.62 -3.68 -20.03
N GLU A 326 -17.53 -3.11 -21.22
CA GLU A 326 -18.11 -3.70 -22.44
C GLU A 326 -17.39 -4.99 -22.84
N VAL A 327 -16.05 -5.02 -22.79
CA VAL A 327 -15.23 -6.19 -23.11
C VAL A 327 -15.53 -7.38 -22.17
N PHE A 328 -15.73 -7.10 -20.90
CA PHE A 328 -15.87 -8.14 -19.88
C PHE A 328 -17.31 -8.43 -19.43
N LYS A 329 -18.32 -7.85 -20.05
CA LYS A 329 -19.73 -7.94 -19.62
C LYS A 329 -20.33 -9.35 -19.61
N ASP A 330 -19.84 -10.24 -20.48
CA ASP A 330 -20.37 -11.59 -20.67
C ASP A 330 -19.61 -12.67 -19.86
N TYR A 331 -18.60 -12.26 -19.08
CA TYR A 331 -17.79 -13.13 -18.22
C TYR A 331 -18.26 -13.07 -16.77
N ASP A 332 -18.29 -14.24 -16.12
CA ASP A 332 -18.70 -14.36 -14.72
C ASP A 332 -17.55 -14.03 -13.74
N THR A 333 -16.30 -14.26 -14.15
CA THR A 333 -15.11 -14.01 -13.33
C THR A 333 -13.97 -13.47 -14.19
N ILE A 334 -13.30 -12.43 -13.70
CA ILE A 334 -12.13 -11.83 -14.33
C ILE A 334 -10.92 -12.08 -13.45
N ILE A 335 -9.91 -12.75 -13.99
CA ILE A 335 -8.66 -13.05 -13.28
C ILE A 335 -7.64 -11.97 -13.56
N THR A 336 -6.91 -11.55 -12.54
CA THR A 336 -5.75 -10.65 -12.65
C THR A 336 -4.52 -11.27 -12.00
N ILE A 337 -3.34 -10.98 -12.56
CA ILE A 337 -2.02 -11.33 -12.02
C ILE A 337 -1.17 -10.09 -11.72
N CYS A 338 -1.84 -8.94 -11.62
CA CYS A 338 -1.25 -7.67 -11.25
C CYS A 338 -2.07 -7.03 -10.14
N SER A 339 -1.50 -6.96 -8.95
CA SER A 339 -2.17 -6.42 -7.76
C SER A 339 -2.71 -5.00 -7.93
N GLY A 340 -1.99 -4.16 -8.69
CA GLY A 340 -2.43 -2.79 -9.00
C GLY A 340 -3.68 -2.77 -9.87
N CYS A 341 -3.74 -3.62 -10.91
CA CYS A 341 -4.91 -3.76 -11.76
C CYS A 341 -6.10 -4.32 -10.95
N GLY A 342 -5.90 -5.42 -10.21
CA GLY A 342 -6.95 -6.03 -9.40
C GLY A 342 -7.56 -5.05 -8.40
N ALA A 343 -6.73 -4.31 -7.66
CA ALA A 343 -7.22 -3.30 -6.71
C ALA A 343 -8.00 -2.17 -7.41
N THR A 344 -7.56 -1.72 -8.58
CA THR A 344 -8.24 -0.64 -9.33
C THR A 344 -9.58 -1.11 -9.87
N LEU A 345 -9.64 -2.29 -10.45
CA LEU A 345 -10.88 -2.88 -10.96
C LEU A 345 -11.90 -3.14 -9.84
N LYS A 346 -11.45 -3.63 -8.67
CA LYS A 346 -12.33 -3.91 -7.51
C LYS A 346 -12.80 -2.64 -6.79
N ASN A 347 -11.91 -1.66 -6.58
CA ASN A 347 -12.16 -0.57 -5.65
C ASN A 347 -12.49 0.76 -6.33
N ASN A 348 -11.89 1.07 -7.50
CA ASN A 348 -12.10 2.34 -8.17
C ASN A 348 -13.16 2.26 -9.28
N HIS A 349 -13.18 1.21 -10.10
CA HIS A 349 -14.17 1.08 -11.18
C HIS A 349 -15.64 1.17 -10.73
N PRO A 350 -16.04 0.71 -9.52
CA PRO A 350 -17.41 0.91 -9.04
C PRO A 350 -17.86 2.36 -8.95
N GLU A 351 -16.95 3.30 -8.68
CA GLU A 351 -17.23 4.74 -8.63
C GLU A 351 -17.59 5.29 -10.02
N PHE A 352 -17.11 4.62 -11.08
CA PHE A 352 -17.38 4.91 -12.49
C PHE A 352 -18.47 4.01 -13.11
N GLY A 353 -19.27 3.30 -12.29
CA GLY A 353 -20.41 2.52 -12.73
C GLY A 353 -20.10 1.12 -13.30
N SER A 354 -18.92 0.56 -13.06
CA SER A 354 -18.56 -0.81 -13.44
C SER A 354 -18.37 -1.70 -12.21
N LYS A 355 -19.08 -2.83 -12.15
CA LYS A 355 -19.04 -3.82 -11.06
C LYS A 355 -18.68 -5.19 -11.62
N LEU A 356 -17.46 -5.34 -12.11
CA LEU A 356 -16.93 -6.60 -12.59
C LEU A 356 -16.55 -7.50 -11.39
N HIS A 357 -16.81 -8.80 -11.48
CA HIS A 357 -16.34 -9.76 -10.49
C HIS A 357 -14.88 -10.14 -10.77
N VAL A 358 -13.97 -9.47 -10.08
CA VAL A 358 -12.52 -9.60 -10.27
C VAL A 358 -11.90 -10.41 -9.15
N MET A 359 -11.05 -11.38 -9.49
CA MET A 359 -10.26 -12.18 -8.53
C MET A 359 -8.77 -12.09 -8.86
N ASP A 360 -7.95 -12.06 -7.83
CA ASP A 360 -6.51 -12.32 -7.98
C ASP A 360 -6.28 -13.81 -8.24
N ILE A 361 -5.27 -14.15 -9.03
CA ILE A 361 -4.99 -15.55 -9.37
C ILE A 361 -4.76 -16.41 -8.12
N SER A 362 -4.13 -15.88 -7.08
CA SER A 362 -3.91 -16.63 -5.85
C SER A 362 -5.22 -16.94 -5.11
N GLU A 363 -6.13 -15.94 -5.06
CA GLU A 363 -7.47 -16.11 -4.49
C GLU A 363 -8.29 -17.15 -5.27
N PHE A 364 -8.13 -17.18 -6.59
CA PHE A 364 -8.84 -18.09 -7.47
C PHE A 364 -8.30 -19.51 -7.41
N LEU A 365 -6.97 -19.70 -7.37
CA LEU A 365 -6.32 -21.01 -7.47
C LEU A 365 -6.22 -21.77 -6.13
N VAL A 366 -6.18 -21.09 -5.00
CA VAL A 366 -5.84 -21.71 -3.70
C VAL A 366 -6.70 -22.96 -3.37
N ASP A 367 -7.97 -22.97 -3.80
CA ASP A 367 -8.89 -24.08 -3.57
C ASP A 367 -9.09 -24.97 -4.82
N LYS A 368 -8.36 -24.71 -5.92
CA LYS A 368 -8.52 -25.41 -7.21
C LYS A 368 -7.24 -26.05 -7.69
N LEU A 369 -6.14 -25.84 -6.98
CA LEU A 369 -4.84 -26.36 -7.34
C LEU A 369 -4.82 -27.90 -7.14
N ASP A 370 -4.50 -28.63 -8.20
CA ASP A 370 -4.29 -30.09 -8.16
C ASP A 370 -2.89 -30.38 -7.62
N THR A 371 -2.80 -30.58 -6.31
CA THR A 371 -1.52 -30.78 -5.62
C THR A 371 -0.84 -32.11 -5.96
N GLU A 372 -1.57 -33.09 -6.50
CA GLU A 372 -0.97 -34.37 -6.90
C GLU A 372 -0.08 -34.26 -8.15
N LYS A 373 -0.25 -33.19 -8.91
CA LYS A 373 0.56 -32.88 -10.11
C LYS A 373 1.83 -32.09 -9.79
N LEU A 374 1.94 -31.53 -8.57
CA LEU A 374 3.08 -30.72 -8.20
C LEU A 374 4.30 -31.57 -7.91
N LYS A 375 5.42 -31.25 -8.53
CA LYS A 375 6.71 -31.91 -8.33
C LYS A 375 7.54 -31.16 -7.28
N ASP A 376 8.48 -31.88 -6.72
CA ASP A 376 9.38 -31.40 -5.70
C ASP A 376 10.35 -30.33 -6.22
N ILE A 377 10.45 -29.19 -5.52
CA ILE A 377 11.38 -28.10 -5.80
C ILE A 377 12.22 -27.84 -4.55
N ASP A 378 13.47 -28.25 -4.56
CA ASP A 378 14.41 -27.93 -3.47
C ASP A 378 14.84 -26.45 -3.58
N MET A 379 14.10 -25.58 -2.88
CA MET A 379 14.33 -24.11 -2.89
C MET A 379 13.82 -23.47 -1.60
N THR A 380 14.61 -22.55 -1.06
CA THR A 380 14.16 -21.66 0.03
C THR A 380 13.59 -20.38 -0.57
N VAL A 381 12.36 -20.04 -0.20
CA VAL A 381 11.69 -18.84 -0.72
C VAL A 381 11.16 -17.94 0.38
N THR A 382 11.07 -16.65 0.07
CA THR A 382 10.33 -15.68 0.88
C THR A 382 9.23 -15.03 0.04
N TYR A 383 8.28 -14.33 0.67
CA TYR A 383 7.17 -13.70 -0.04
C TYR A 383 7.06 -12.22 0.24
N HIS A 384 6.98 -11.40 -0.82
CA HIS A 384 6.64 -9.98 -0.74
C HIS A 384 5.15 -9.78 -0.96
N ASP A 385 4.42 -9.25 0.05
CA ASP A 385 3.02 -8.84 -0.07
C ASP A 385 2.90 -7.54 -0.89
N PRO A 386 2.43 -7.56 -2.14
CA PRO A 386 2.15 -6.34 -2.86
C PRO A 386 1.12 -5.49 -2.11
N CYS A 387 1.40 -4.19 -1.97
CA CYS A 387 0.55 -3.31 -1.19
C CYS A 387 -0.91 -3.26 -1.69
N HIS A 388 -1.12 -3.31 -3.00
CA HIS A 388 -2.43 -3.34 -3.61
C HIS A 388 -3.11 -4.73 -3.58
N LEU A 389 -2.39 -5.80 -3.21
CA LEU A 389 -2.98 -7.10 -2.89
C LEU A 389 -3.34 -7.17 -1.40
N GLY A 390 -2.33 -7.13 -0.53
CA GLY A 390 -2.51 -7.35 0.89
C GLY A 390 -3.35 -6.27 1.58
N ARG A 391 -3.13 -4.97 1.27
CA ARG A 391 -3.92 -3.85 1.81
C ARG A 391 -5.10 -3.46 0.92
N GLY A 392 -4.89 -3.43 -0.39
CA GLY A 392 -5.90 -2.98 -1.34
C GLY A 392 -7.04 -3.97 -1.57
N GLN A 393 -6.77 -5.29 -1.48
CA GLN A 393 -7.75 -6.34 -1.72
C GLN A 393 -7.97 -7.27 -0.52
N GLY A 394 -7.20 -7.13 0.56
CA GLY A 394 -7.31 -7.98 1.75
C GLY A 394 -6.72 -9.39 1.60
N ILE A 395 -6.06 -9.69 0.47
CA ILE A 395 -5.54 -11.02 0.15
C ILE A 395 -4.11 -11.14 0.68
N LYS A 396 -3.89 -12.01 1.66
CA LYS A 396 -2.58 -12.23 2.30
C LYS A 396 -2.23 -13.71 2.40
N ASP A 397 -3.20 -14.54 2.76
CA ASP A 397 -2.96 -15.95 3.10
C ASP A 397 -2.92 -16.84 1.85
N ALA A 398 -3.70 -16.52 0.81
CA ALA A 398 -3.80 -17.34 -0.39
C ALA A 398 -2.46 -17.57 -1.11
N PRO A 399 -1.60 -16.55 -1.34
CA PRO A 399 -0.29 -16.76 -1.94
C PRO A 399 0.62 -17.68 -1.10
N ARG A 400 0.61 -17.51 0.23
CA ARG A 400 1.41 -18.34 1.15
C ARG A 400 0.96 -19.79 1.13
N LYS A 401 -0.35 -20.03 1.19
CA LYS A 401 -0.90 -21.39 1.07
C LYS A 401 -0.49 -22.08 -0.22
N ILE A 402 -0.51 -21.36 -1.35
CA ILE A 402 -0.07 -21.93 -2.64
C ILE A 402 1.43 -22.28 -2.58
N ILE A 403 2.27 -21.40 -2.04
CA ILE A 403 3.71 -21.66 -1.88
C ILE A 403 3.93 -22.91 -1.00
N GLU A 404 3.23 -23.01 0.12
CA GLU A 404 3.32 -24.12 1.07
C GLU A 404 2.79 -25.46 0.50
N MET A 405 1.93 -25.44 -0.54
CA MET A 405 1.44 -26.63 -1.23
C MET A 405 2.49 -27.26 -2.15
N ILE A 406 3.52 -26.53 -2.56
CA ILE A 406 4.56 -27.05 -3.47
C ILE A 406 5.57 -27.88 -2.66
N PRO A 407 5.73 -29.18 -2.99
CA PRO A 407 6.67 -30.05 -2.27
C PRO A 407 8.12 -29.54 -2.37
N GLY A 408 8.92 -29.74 -1.35
CA GLY A 408 10.34 -29.36 -1.28
C GLY A 408 10.62 -27.87 -1.00
N ILE A 409 9.61 -26.99 -1.07
CA ILE A 409 9.79 -25.58 -0.74
C ILE A 409 9.97 -25.38 0.75
N THR A 410 11.02 -24.64 1.12
CA THR A 410 11.21 -24.07 2.46
C THR A 410 10.76 -22.62 2.43
N PHE A 411 9.73 -22.27 3.22
CA PHE A 411 9.19 -20.91 3.27
C PHE A 411 9.71 -20.13 4.48
N ASN A 412 10.48 -19.07 4.25
CA ASN A 412 10.99 -18.14 5.27
C ASN A 412 10.28 -16.79 5.16
N GLU A 413 9.41 -16.47 6.13
CA GLU A 413 8.67 -15.19 6.13
C GLU A 413 9.61 -14.01 6.44
N MET A 414 9.60 -12.96 5.62
CA MET A 414 10.39 -11.76 5.89
C MET A 414 9.78 -10.91 7.01
N LYS A 415 10.59 -10.13 7.69
CA LYS A 415 10.20 -9.33 8.87
C LYS A 415 9.02 -8.37 8.61
N TYR A 416 9.00 -7.69 7.46
CA TYR A 416 7.93 -6.76 7.07
C TYR A 416 7.48 -7.05 5.62
N PRO A 417 6.75 -8.16 5.37
CA PRO A 417 6.42 -8.60 4.02
C PRO A 417 5.60 -7.56 3.24
N CYS A 418 4.70 -6.85 3.90
CA CYS A 418 3.83 -5.85 3.31
C CYS A 418 4.43 -4.42 3.27
N GLN A 419 5.73 -4.21 3.58
CA GLN A 419 6.37 -2.91 3.36
C GLN A 419 6.44 -2.60 1.87
N CYS A 420 6.12 -1.36 1.49
CA CYS A 420 6.09 -0.95 0.10
C CYS A 420 7.47 -1.13 -0.56
N CYS A 421 7.48 -1.70 -1.75
CA CYS A 421 8.69 -1.86 -2.57
C CYS A 421 9.12 -0.57 -3.30
N GLY A 422 8.28 0.48 -3.30
CA GLY A 422 8.58 1.77 -3.94
C GLY A 422 8.06 1.96 -5.36
N ALA A 423 7.53 0.93 -6.03
CA ALA A 423 7.17 1.02 -7.45
C ALA A 423 5.90 1.84 -7.75
N GLY A 424 4.96 1.94 -6.79
CA GLY A 424 3.60 2.48 -6.99
C GLY A 424 3.52 4.01 -7.00
N GLY A 425 2.29 4.53 -7.22
CA GLY A 425 1.98 5.96 -7.09
C GLY A 425 2.62 6.88 -8.14
N GLY A 426 3.17 6.35 -9.24
CA GLY A 426 3.96 7.10 -10.21
C GLY A 426 5.42 7.33 -9.78
N ILE A 427 5.82 6.85 -8.60
CA ILE A 427 7.12 7.16 -7.98
C ILE A 427 8.28 6.64 -8.83
N LYS A 428 8.20 5.41 -9.35
CA LYS A 428 9.31 4.85 -10.15
C LYS A 428 9.67 5.72 -11.37
N SER A 429 8.70 6.40 -11.96
CA SER A 429 8.93 7.29 -13.10
C SER A 429 9.26 8.72 -12.67
N GLY A 430 8.49 9.28 -11.71
CA GLY A 430 8.57 10.70 -11.37
C GLY A 430 9.54 11.03 -10.23
N LYS A 431 9.92 10.03 -9.42
CA LYS A 431 10.82 10.16 -8.25
C LYS A 431 11.65 8.89 -8.06
N PRO A 432 12.53 8.56 -9.04
CA PRO A 432 13.29 7.31 -9.06
C PRO A 432 14.18 7.13 -7.82
N GLU A 433 14.65 8.21 -7.18
CA GLU A 433 15.45 8.18 -5.96
C GLU A 433 14.65 7.57 -4.81
N ILE A 434 13.40 8.02 -4.61
CA ILE A 434 12.49 7.46 -3.59
C ILE A 434 12.20 5.98 -3.90
N ALA A 435 11.96 5.65 -5.18
CA ALA A 435 11.73 4.27 -5.58
C ALA A 435 12.92 3.37 -5.23
N MET A 436 14.14 3.85 -5.47
CA MET A 436 15.37 3.13 -5.20
C MET A 436 15.65 2.97 -3.71
N ASP A 437 15.45 4.02 -2.89
CA ASP A 437 15.64 3.93 -1.44
C ASP A 437 14.69 2.88 -0.82
N LEU A 438 13.42 2.88 -1.26
CA LEU A 438 12.45 1.88 -0.82
C LEU A 438 12.78 0.47 -1.34
N ALA A 439 13.29 0.36 -2.57
CA ALA A 439 13.70 -0.90 -3.17
C ALA A 439 14.89 -1.52 -2.40
N LYS A 440 15.92 -0.73 -2.11
CA LYS A 440 17.07 -1.16 -1.28
C LYS A 440 16.62 -1.63 0.10
N SER A 441 15.77 -0.85 0.78
CA SER A 441 15.23 -1.25 2.08
C SER A 441 14.45 -2.57 2.00
N LYS A 442 13.71 -2.82 0.92
CA LYS A 442 13.02 -4.10 0.71
C LYS A 442 14.02 -5.22 0.41
N ALA A 443 15.04 -4.96 -0.38
CA ALA A 443 16.09 -5.92 -0.72
C ALA A 443 16.86 -6.41 0.52
N GLU A 444 17.18 -5.52 1.47
CA GLU A 444 17.80 -5.90 2.74
C GLU A 444 16.89 -6.86 3.56
N MET A 445 15.56 -6.62 3.56
CA MET A 445 14.63 -7.55 4.22
C MET A 445 14.55 -8.91 3.55
N VAL A 446 14.69 -8.96 2.22
CA VAL A 446 14.79 -10.24 1.47
C VAL A 446 16.08 -10.95 1.83
N LYS A 447 17.21 -10.26 1.83
CA LYS A 447 18.52 -10.80 2.18
C LYS A 447 18.55 -11.41 3.58
N GLU A 448 17.89 -10.78 4.57
CA GLU A 448 17.78 -11.28 5.96
C GLU A 448 17.06 -12.64 6.07
N THR A 449 16.37 -13.11 5.01
CA THR A 449 15.66 -14.39 5.03
C THR A 449 16.50 -15.58 4.58
N ASP A 450 17.71 -15.35 4.07
CA ASP A 450 18.58 -16.37 3.44
C ASP A 450 17.85 -17.19 2.34
N ALA A 451 16.89 -16.56 1.65
CA ALA A 451 16.10 -17.21 0.60
C ALA A 451 16.84 -17.19 -0.75
N ASP A 452 16.67 -18.28 -1.53
CA ASP A 452 17.13 -18.37 -2.92
C ASP A 452 16.30 -17.48 -3.87
N ALA A 453 15.03 -17.26 -3.50
CA ALA A 453 14.13 -16.42 -4.27
C ALA A 453 13.11 -15.66 -3.41
N VAL A 454 12.74 -14.46 -3.87
CA VAL A 454 11.56 -13.73 -3.37
C VAL A 454 10.41 -13.86 -4.36
N ILE A 455 9.28 -14.34 -3.87
CA ILE A 455 8.05 -14.52 -4.66
C ILE A 455 7.14 -13.31 -4.48
N THR A 456 6.49 -12.88 -5.58
CA THR A 456 5.48 -11.82 -5.53
C THR A 456 4.38 -12.05 -6.59
N ILE A 457 3.23 -11.35 -6.50
CA ILE A 457 2.16 -11.38 -7.51
C ILE A 457 1.94 -9.97 -8.04
N CYS A 458 3.00 -9.31 -8.46
CA CYS A 458 2.88 -7.99 -9.06
C CYS A 458 4.11 -7.69 -9.90
N PRO A 459 3.97 -7.60 -11.22
CA PRO A 459 5.10 -7.33 -12.12
C PRO A 459 5.85 -6.03 -11.80
N PHE A 460 5.15 -5.01 -11.27
CA PHE A 460 5.82 -3.78 -10.81
C PHE A 460 6.65 -3.97 -9.55
N CYS A 461 6.18 -4.81 -8.60
CA CYS A 461 6.96 -5.14 -7.42
C CYS A 461 8.19 -5.97 -7.80
N GLU A 462 8.04 -6.92 -8.72
CA GLU A 462 9.12 -7.73 -9.25
C GLU A 462 10.25 -6.86 -9.80
N LEU A 463 9.93 -5.93 -10.72
CA LEU A 463 10.93 -5.00 -11.26
C LEU A 463 11.67 -4.21 -10.17
N ASN A 464 10.93 -3.62 -9.23
CA ASN A 464 11.56 -2.72 -8.27
C ASN A 464 12.34 -3.46 -7.17
N ILE A 465 11.92 -4.68 -6.81
CA ILE A 465 12.68 -5.53 -5.87
C ILE A 465 13.96 -6.01 -6.55
N ARG A 466 13.92 -6.36 -7.84
CA ARG A 466 15.11 -6.72 -8.64
C ARG A 466 16.11 -5.58 -8.66
N ASP A 467 15.67 -4.36 -9.03
CA ASP A 467 16.53 -3.17 -9.00
C ASP A 467 17.15 -2.94 -7.61
N GLY A 468 16.41 -3.20 -6.55
CA GLY A 468 16.90 -3.08 -5.17
C GLY A 468 17.96 -4.11 -4.81
N LEU A 469 17.76 -5.39 -5.20
CA LEU A 469 18.72 -6.47 -4.97
C LEU A 469 20.01 -6.23 -5.76
N ASP A 470 19.90 -5.81 -7.02
CA ASP A 470 21.04 -5.43 -7.84
C ASP A 470 21.84 -4.28 -7.20
N ALA A 471 21.12 -3.27 -6.69
CA ALA A 471 21.75 -2.10 -6.07
C ALA A 471 22.48 -2.39 -4.73
N ILE A 472 22.16 -3.51 -4.06
CA ILE A 472 22.86 -3.94 -2.83
C ILE A 472 23.81 -5.13 -3.08
N GLY A 473 24.04 -5.53 -4.34
CA GLY A 473 24.95 -6.63 -4.70
C GLY A 473 24.43 -8.03 -4.35
N CYS A 474 23.10 -8.24 -4.38
CA CYS A 474 22.43 -9.52 -4.10
C CYS A 474 21.74 -10.09 -5.36
N GLU A 475 22.34 -9.97 -6.52
CA GLU A 475 21.83 -10.43 -7.83
C GLU A 475 21.61 -11.95 -7.89
N ASN A 476 22.23 -12.70 -6.98
CA ASN A 476 22.04 -14.15 -6.84
C ASN A 476 20.66 -14.54 -6.31
N ILE A 477 19.94 -13.64 -5.62
CA ILE A 477 18.59 -13.89 -5.14
C ILE A 477 17.60 -13.63 -6.28
N LYS A 478 16.87 -14.65 -6.69
CA LYS A 478 15.89 -14.52 -7.77
C LYS A 478 14.65 -13.74 -7.33
N VAL A 479 14.09 -12.94 -8.24
CA VAL A 479 12.76 -12.34 -8.04
C VAL A 479 11.83 -13.02 -9.02
N MET A 480 10.79 -13.66 -8.53
CA MET A 480 9.91 -14.51 -9.32
C MET A 480 8.43 -14.16 -9.10
N HIS A 481 7.65 -14.21 -10.17
CA HIS A 481 6.19 -14.23 -10.04
C HIS A 481 5.72 -15.56 -9.46
N LEU A 482 4.62 -15.59 -8.70
CA LEU A 482 4.06 -16.84 -8.15
C LEU A 482 3.80 -17.90 -9.24
N LEU A 483 3.38 -17.47 -10.44
CA LEU A 483 3.16 -18.35 -11.57
C LEU A 483 4.44 -19.00 -12.09
N GLU A 484 5.58 -18.35 -12.02
CA GLU A 484 6.87 -18.95 -12.38
C GLU A 484 7.23 -20.11 -11.43
N LEU A 485 6.97 -19.92 -10.13
CA LEU A 485 7.21 -20.98 -9.15
C LEU A 485 6.27 -22.17 -9.38
N LEU A 486 4.98 -21.90 -9.67
CA LEU A 486 4.00 -22.96 -10.01
C LEU A 486 4.38 -23.69 -11.32
N THR A 487 4.75 -22.96 -12.38
CA THR A 487 5.15 -23.58 -13.64
C THR A 487 6.33 -24.54 -13.43
N LYS A 488 7.34 -24.14 -12.66
CA LYS A 488 8.46 -25.01 -12.29
C LYS A 488 8.04 -26.28 -11.54
N SER A 489 6.96 -26.22 -10.78
CA SER A 489 6.46 -27.40 -10.06
C SER A 489 5.72 -28.38 -10.95
N TYR A 490 5.36 -28.02 -12.18
CA TYR A 490 4.79 -28.94 -13.18
C TYR A 490 5.86 -29.54 -14.11
N GLU A 491 7.04 -28.93 -14.24
CA GLU A 491 8.17 -29.41 -15.06
C GLU A 491 8.88 -30.62 -14.40
#